data_d3cad32e1b1b4bcdf50e29352b52bf18
#
_entry.id   d3cad32e1b1b4bcdf50e29352b52bf18
#
_cell.length_a   1.000
_cell.length_b   1.000
_cell.length_c   1.000
_cell.angle_alpha   90.00
_cell.angle_beta   90.00
_cell.angle_gamma   90.00
#
_symmetry.space_group_name_H-M   'P 1'
#
loop_
_entity.id
_entity.type
_entity.pdbx_description
1 polymer ?
#
loop_
_entity_poly.entity_id
_entity_poly.type
_entity_poly.pdbx_seq_one_letter_code
_entity_poly.pdbx_strand_id
1 'polypeptide(L)'
;MKLSSTGIWKLFWIVLLCLPGWKEMHAQDPLPEQPPHDKNSGPVYSSSEMQKLMRFVEVEDPMPASFKNTQENRIDDPTGSLNAFWESLQRLDRPVRIVHIGDSHVRGHVFPYIMRKALEADFGSEAVVDQPVTYRSSGLAQETGVSGIVYHIMGINGATCASFSTPENLHAVAGLDPDLIIVSFGTNEAHGRNYSAEEHRRQLTSFFTELKNRCPHAAFLLTTPPGAYMRSGRRGKTINTRTPRVVETEKRFAADNGLALWDLYD
;
A
#
# COMPACT_ATOMS: atom_id res chain seq x y z
N MET A 1 -9.46 -29.76 4.08
CA MET A 1 -8.31 -29.85 3.18
C MET A 1 -7.32 -28.77 3.64
N LYS A 2 -6.19 -29.13 4.24
CA LYS A 2 -5.21 -28.15 4.71
C LYS A 2 -4.49 -27.59 3.49
N LEU A 3 -4.83 -26.36 3.07
CA LEU A 3 -3.99 -25.60 2.16
C LEU A 3 -2.71 -25.24 2.93
N SER A 4 -1.57 -25.77 2.46
CA SER A 4 -0.28 -25.43 3.06
C SER A 4 -0.05 -23.92 2.89
N SER A 5 0.54 -23.29 3.89
CA SER A 5 0.93 -21.87 3.87
C SER A 5 1.71 -21.44 2.61
N THR A 6 2.31 -22.40 1.91
CA THR A 6 3.04 -22.21 0.65
C THR A 6 2.17 -21.81 -0.56
N GLY A 7 0.84 -22.03 -0.53
CA GLY A 7 -0.05 -21.63 -1.63
C GLY A 7 -0.42 -20.16 -1.62
N ILE A 8 -0.54 -19.59 -0.43
CA ILE A 8 -0.96 -18.18 -0.24
C ILE A 8 0.21 -17.22 -0.53
N TRP A 9 1.43 -17.65 -0.32
CA TRP A 9 2.64 -16.89 -0.63
C TRP A 9 2.84 -16.60 -2.13
N LYS A 10 2.25 -17.40 -3.00
CA LYS A 10 2.26 -17.14 -4.46
C LYS A 10 1.45 -15.91 -4.86
N LEU A 11 0.49 -15.49 -4.05
CA LEU A 11 -0.39 -14.35 -4.33
C LEU A 11 0.36 -13.01 -4.36
N PHE A 12 1.33 -12.81 -3.47
CA PHE A 12 2.14 -11.59 -3.47
C PHE A 12 3.25 -11.58 -4.53
N TRP A 13 3.61 -12.74 -5.07
CA TRP A 13 4.56 -12.87 -6.19
C TRP A 13 4.00 -12.33 -7.50
N ILE A 14 2.68 -12.38 -7.69
CA ILE A 14 2.00 -11.94 -8.92
C ILE A 14 2.04 -10.41 -9.09
N VAL A 15 2.19 -9.68 -8.00
CA VAL A 15 2.23 -8.20 -8.04
C VAL A 15 3.51 -7.65 -8.68
N LEU A 16 4.57 -8.44 -8.75
CA LEU A 16 5.87 -7.98 -9.28
C LEU A 16 6.37 -8.72 -10.53
N LEU A 17 5.82 -9.91 -10.84
CA LEU A 17 6.30 -10.70 -11.98
C LEU A 17 5.12 -11.33 -12.73
N CYS A 18 4.87 -10.86 -13.92
CA CYS A 18 4.19 -11.53 -15.01
C CYS A 18 2.70 -11.79 -14.86
N LEU A 19 1.88 -10.97 -15.46
CA LEU A 19 0.56 -11.30 -15.94
C LEU A 19 0.64 -11.72 -17.43
N PRO A 20 0.81 -12.99 -17.78
CA PRO A 20 0.51 -13.46 -19.13
C PRO A 20 -1.00 -13.72 -19.24
N GLY A 21 -1.80 -12.72 -19.33
CA GLY A 21 -3.25 -12.83 -19.44
C GLY A 21 -3.94 -11.50 -19.69
N TRP A 22 -3.21 -10.42 -19.67
CA TRP A 22 -3.74 -9.05 -19.82
C TRP A 22 -4.06 -8.64 -21.26
N LYS A 23 -4.02 -9.56 -22.21
CA LYS A 23 -4.25 -9.23 -23.63
C LYS A 23 -5.70 -9.03 -24.03
N GLU A 24 -6.68 -9.40 -23.20
CA GLU A 24 -8.09 -9.32 -23.57
C GLU A 24 -8.98 -8.77 -22.43
N MET A 25 -8.80 -7.51 -22.07
CA MET A 25 -9.91 -6.77 -21.49
C MET A 25 -10.36 -5.71 -22.48
N HIS A 26 -11.50 -5.97 -23.08
CA HIS A 26 -12.13 -5.15 -24.09
C HIS A 26 -12.53 -3.78 -23.52
N ALA A 27 -12.00 -2.73 -24.14
CA ALA A 27 -12.48 -1.37 -23.97
C ALA A 27 -13.83 -1.25 -24.68
N GLN A 28 -14.93 -1.27 -23.94
CA GLN A 28 -16.22 -0.79 -24.45
C GLN A 28 -17.14 -0.49 -23.27
N ASP A 29 -17.06 0.74 -22.77
CA ASP A 29 -18.22 1.47 -22.26
C ASP A 29 -17.90 2.97 -22.26
N PRO A 30 -18.81 3.85 -22.71
CA PRO A 30 -18.60 5.29 -22.66
C PRO A 30 -18.54 5.71 -21.19
N LEU A 31 -17.44 6.37 -20.81
CA LEU A 31 -17.24 6.92 -19.48
C LEU A 31 -18.40 7.88 -19.13
N PRO A 32 -18.95 7.80 -17.91
CA PRO A 32 -19.90 8.80 -17.43
C PRO A 32 -19.24 10.19 -17.46
N GLU A 33 -20.01 11.22 -17.79
CA GLU A 33 -19.54 12.61 -17.82
C GLU A 33 -18.78 12.94 -16.54
N GLN A 34 -17.57 13.47 -16.72
CA GLN A 34 -16.71 13.83 -15.61
C GLN A 34 -17.34 14.92 -14.77
N PRO A 35 -17.41 14.77 -13.44
CA PRO A 35 -17.86 15.85 -12.57
C PRO A 35 -16.94 17.06 -12.74
N PRO A 36 -17.45 18.29 -12.57
CA PRO A 36 -16.70 19.52 -12.78
C PRO A 36 -15.39 19.49 -11.98
N HIS A 37 -14.29 19.83 -12.65
CA HIS A 37 -12.95 19.87 -12.06
C HIS A 37 -12.93 20.78 -10.84
N ASP A 38 -12.84 20.20 -9.65
CA ASP A 38 -12.44 20.94 -8.46
C ASP A 38 -10.96 21.34 -8.61
N LYS A 39 -10.65 22.63 -8.48
CA LYS A 39 -9.29 23.16 -8.61
C LYS A 39 -8.29 22.56 -7.62
N ASN A 40 -8.76 21.86 -6.59
CA ASN A 40 -7.98 21.14 -5.59
C ASN A 40 -7.85 19.63 -5.86
N SER A 41 -8.53 19.11 -6.89
CA SER A 41 -8.39 17.70 -7.28
C SER A 41 -7.16 17.53 -8.17
N GLY A 42 -6.31 16.57 -7.86
CA GLY A 42 -5.23 16.13 -8.75
C GLY A 42 -5.78 15.50 -10.04
N PRO A 43 -4.89 15.09 -10.95
CA PRO A 43 -5.30 14.49 -12.22
C PRO A 43 -6.17 13.25 -11.99
N VAL A 44 -7.20 13.12 -12.83
CA VAL A 44 -8.07 11.95 -12.89
C VAL A 44 -7.50 11.03 -13.99
N TYR A 45 -7.23 9.79 -13.65
CA TYR A 45 -6.73 8.79 -14.59
C TYR A 45 -7.84 7.80 -14.92
N SER A 46 -8.15 7.63 -16.20
CA SER A 46 -8.95 6.50 -16.66
C SER A 46 -8.22 5.17 -16.41
N SER A 47 -8.94 4.07 -16.39
CA SER A 47 -8.31 2.74 -16.29
C SER A 47 -7.25 2.52 -17.38
N SER A 48 -7.46 3.06 -18.59
CA SER A 48 -6.50 2.96 -19.70
C SER A 48 -5.24 3.81 -19.46
N GLU A 49 -5.36 4.97 -18.82
CA GLU A 49 -4.21 5.81 -18.45
C GLU A 49 -3.42 5.21 -17.31
N MET A 50 -4.11 4.63 -16.31
CA MET A 50 -3.45 3.85 -15.26
C MET A 50 -2.71 2.66 -15.83
N GLN A 51 -3.29 1.93 -16.78
CA GLN A 51 -2.60 0.84 -17.48
C GLN A 51 -1.37 1.34 -18.25
N LYS A 52 -1.43 2.52 -18.88
CA LYS A 52 -0.26 3.13 -19.52
C LYS A 52 0.81 3.51 -18.52
N LEU A 53 0.45 4.12 -17.39
CA LEU A 53 1.38 4.42 -16.31
C LEU A 53 2.02 3.14 -15.76
N MET A 54 1.27 2.07 -15.61
CA MET A 54 1.76 0.77 -15.16
C MET A 54 2.71 0.10 -16.16
N ARG A 55 2.56 0.35 -17.49
CA ARG A 55 3.53 -0.14 -18.49
C ARG A 55 4.94 0.40 -18.27
N PHE A 56 5.08 1.55 -17.63
CA PHE A 56 6.40 2.07 -17.23
C PHE A 56 6.98 1.36 -16.01
N VAL A 57 6.17 0.53 -15.33
CA VAL A 57 6.59 -0.31 -14.19
C VAL A 57 6.89 -1.74 -14.69
N GLU A 58 6.42 -2.13 -15.88
CA GLU A 58 6.91 -3.35 -16.54
C GLU A 58 8.37 -3.14 -16.91
N VAL A 59 9.23 -3.72 -16.10
CA VAL A 59 10.68 -3.73 -16.35
C VAL A 59 10.91 -4.75 -17.46
N GLU A 60 10.97 -4.28 -18.71
CA GLU A 60 11.36 -5.12 -19.86
C GLU A 60 12.85 -5.51 -19.79
N ASP A 61 13.63 -4.70 -19.07
CA ASP A 61 15.04 -4.95 -18.83
C ASP A 61 15.28 -5.77 -17.55
N PRO A 62 16.30 -6.61 -17.50
CA PRO A 62 16.66 -7.30 -16.28
C PRO A 62 16.91 -6.28 -15.16
N MET A 63 16.34 -6.57 -13.97
CA MET A 63 16.50 -5.72 -12.79
C MET A 63 17.99 -5.38 -12.60
N PRO A 64 18.31 -4.12 -12.29
CA PRO A 64 19.70 -3.74 -12.01
C PRO A 64 20.31 -4.64 -10.93
N ALA A 65 21.58 -5.01 -11.08
CA ALA A 65 22.30 -5.86 -10.12
C ALA A 65 22.35 -5.25 -8.69
N SER A 66 22.01 -3.96 -8.56
CA SER A 66 21.87 -3.28 -7.27
C SER A 66 20.60 -3.65 -6.49
N PHE A 67 19.60 -4.21 -7.17
CA PHE A 67 18.40 -4.74 -6.50
C PHE A 67 18.71 -6.14 -6.01
N LYS A 68 18.71 -6.31 -4.69
CA LYS A 68 18.93 -7.59 -4.05
C LYS A 68 17.58 -8.30 -3.88
N ASN A 69 17.62 -9.63 -3.93
CA ASN A 69 16.50 -10.50 -3.54
C ASN A 69 15.16 -10.29 -4.26
N THR A 70 15.16 -9.76 -5.48
CA THR A 70 13.92 -9.59 -6.27
C THR A 70 13.14 -10.89 -6.47
N GLN A 71 13.79 -12.05 -6.30
CA GLN A 71 13.15 -13.36 -6.36
C GLN A 71 12.57 -13.83 -5.02
N GLU A 72 12.91 -13.17 -3.92
CA GLU A 72 12.50 -13.54 -2.55
C GLU A 72 11.65 -12.47 -1.88
N ASN A 73 11.08 -11.54 -2.64
CA ASN A 73 10.19 -10.52 -2.09
C ASN A 73 8.97 -11.17 -1.44
N ARG A 74 8.89 -11.08 -0.13
CA ARG A 74 7.88 -11.75 0.70
C ARG A 74 7.46 -10.89 1.88
N ILE A 75 6.28 -11.16 2.39
CA ILE A 75 5.86 -10.65 3.69
C ILE A 75 6.47 -11.54 4.76
N ASP A 76 7.20 -10.94 5.69
CA ASP A 76 7.73 -11.59 6.88
C ASP A 76 6.72 -11.42 8.02
N ASP A 77 6.10 -12.54 8.43
CA ASP A 77 5.10 -12.58 9.51
C ASP A 77 5.38 -13.75 10.46
N PRO A 78 6.46 -13.66 11.26
CA PRO A 78 6.90 -14.76 12.11
C PRO A 78 5.92 -15.06 13.24
N THR A 79 5.05 -14.14 13.59
CA THR A 79 4.06 -14.29 14.67
C THR A 79 2.69 -14.74 14.19
N GLY A 80 2.45 -14.76 12.87
CA GLY A 80 1.13 -15.02 12.31
C GLY A 80 0.13 -13.89 12.56
N SER A 81 0.62 -12.65 12.67
CA SER A 81 -0.22 -11.47 12.94
C SER A 81 -1.26 -11.20 11.85
N LEU A 82 -1.07 -11.74 10.66
CA LEU A 82 -2.01 -11.66 9.54
C LEU A 82 -3.00 -12.84 9.47
N ASN A 83 -2.94 -13.82 10.38
CA ASN A 83 -3.77 -15.03 10.27
C ASN A 83 -5.27 -14.72 10.24
N ALA A 84 -5.76 -13.82 11.09
CA ALA A 84 -7.18 -13.42 11.10
C ALA A 84 -7.63 -12.80 9.77
N PHE A 85 -6.77 -12.00 9.14
CA PHE A 85 -7.01 -11.44 7.81
C PHE A 85 -7.06 -12.55 6.74
N TRP A 86 -6.10 -13.48 6.77
CA TRP A 86 -6.10 -14.63 5.85
C TRP A 86 -7.32 -15.52 6.00
N GLU A 87 -7.80 -15.75 7.23
CA GLU A 87 -9.03 -16.48 7.49
C GLU A 87 -10.26 -15.74 6.92
N SER A 88 -10.31 -14.42 7.03
CA SER A 88 -11.38 -13.59 6.45
C SER A 88 -11.40 -13.68 4.92
N LEU A 89 -10.23 -13.66 4.27
CA LEU A 89 -10.09 -13.87 2.83
C LEU A 89 -10.52 -15.27 2.38
N GLN A 90 -10.19 -16.29 3.18
CA GLN A 90 -10.58 -17.67 2.85
C GLN A 90 -12.10 -17.92 3.00
N ARG A 91 -12.74 -17.30 3.98
CA ARG A 91 -14.19 -17.40 4.15
C ARG A 91 -14.94 -16.59 3.10
N LEU A 92 -14.49 -15.39 2.85
CA LEU A 92 -15.06 -14.41 1.92
C LEU A 92 -16.61 -14.33 1.99
N ASP A 93 -17.14 -14.41 3.21
CA ASP A 93 -18.58 -14.43 3.50
C ASP A 93 -19.17 -13.01 3.63
N ARG A 94 -18.31 -12.00 3.56
CA ARG A 94 -18.62 -10.56 3.62
C ARG A 94 -17.57 -9.74 2.85
N PRO A 95 -17.77 -8.42 2.65
CA PRO A 95 -16.70 -7.55 2.20
C PRO A 95 -15.49 -7.63 3.14
N VAL A 96 -14.28 -7.84 2.58
CA VAL A 96 -13.00 -7.82 3.31
C VAL A 96 -12.33 -6.48 3.04
N ARG A 97 -12.22 -5.64 4.09
CA ARG A 97 -11.79 -4.26 3.99
C ARG A 97 -10.31 -4.11 4.27
N ILE A 98 -9.60 -3.56 3.28
CA ILE A 98 -8.18 -3.21 3.38
C ILE A 98 -8.09 -1.70 3.34
N VAL A 99 -7.43 -1.10 4.32
CA VAL A 99 -7.14 0.33 4.36
C VAL A 99 -5.65 0.55 4.23
N HIS A 100 -5.21 1.09 3.08
CA HIS A 100 -3.82 1.40 2.82
C HIS A 100 -3.53 2.86 3.11
N ILE A 101 -2.80 3.12 4.17
CA ILE A 101 -2.43 4.47 4.63
C ILE A 101 -0.96 4.75 4.34
N GLY A 102 -0.62 5.99 3.97
CA GLY A 102 0.77 6.32 3.71
C GLY A 102 0.99 7.72 3.15
N ASP A 103 2.14 7.90 2.54
CA ASP A 103 2.60 9.16 1.98
C ASP A 103 2.21 9.33 0.49
N SER A 104 3.04 10.06 -0.26
CA SER A 104 2.82 10.32 -1.70
C SER A 104 2.90 9.06 -2.57
N HIS A 105 3.57 8.00 -2.16
CA HIS A 105 3.61 6.73 -2.89
C HIS A 105 2.25 6.04 -2.83
N VAL A 106 1.57 6.11 -1.69
CA VAL A 106 0.19 5.63 -1.55
C VAL A 106 -0.78 6.56 -2.27
N ARG A 107 -0.63 7.89 -2.11
CA ARG A 107 -1.48 8.87 -2.79
C ARG A 107 -1.38 8.80 -4.32
N GLY A 108 -0.23 8.41 -4.86
CA GLY A 108 -0.01 8.22 -6.29
C GLY A 108 -0.85 7.11 -6.91
N HIS A 109 -1.45 6.26 -6.10
CA HIS A 109 -2.32 5.14 -6.45
C HIS A 109 -1.68 4.00 -7.26
N VAL A 110 -0.49 4.15 -7.83
CA VAL A 110 0.12 3.12 -8.70
C VAL A 110 0.32 1.82 -7.92
N PHE A 111 1.07 1.87 -6.83
CA PHE A 111 1.33 0.71 -5.98
C PHE A 111 0.04 0.13 -5.35
N PRO A 112 -0.81 0.93 -4.68
CA PRO A 112 -2.07 0.43 -4.14
C PRO A 112 -3.01 -0.13 -5.22
N TYR A 113 -3.03 0.46 -6.41
CA TYR A 113 -3.86 -0.02 -7.51
C TYR A 113 -3.45 -1.41 -7.98
N ILE A 114 -2.13 -1.66 -8.12
CA ILE A 114 -1.62 -2.98 -8.48
C ILE A 114 -2.02 -4.02 -7.44
N MET A 115 -1.83 -3.71 -6.16
CA MET A 115 -2.23 -4.60 -5.06
C MET A 115 -3.73 -4.88 -5.07
N ARG A 116 -4.55 -3.83 -5.20
CA ARG A 116 -5.99 -3.95 -5.29
C ARG A 116 -6.39 -4.89 -6.43
N LYS A 117 -5.88 -4.65 -7.64
CA LYS A 117 -6.24 -5.46 -8.81
C LYS A 117 -5.81 -6.92 -8.71
N ALA A 118 -4.65 -7.20 -8.10
CA ALA A 118 -4.22 -8.56 -7.85
C ALA A 118 -5.16 -9.28 -6.85
N LEU A 119 -5.55 -8.60 -5.77
CA LEU A 119 -6.48 -9.16 -4.78
C LEU A 119 -7.88 -9.34 -5.37
N GLU A 120 -8.39 -8.37 -6.14
CA GLU A 120 -9.68 -8.48 -6.83
C GLU A 120 -9.71 -9.66 -7.82
N ALA A 121 -8.60 -9.92 -8.52
CA ALA A 121 -8.51 -11.04 -9.47
C ALA A 121 -8.66 -12.41 -8.79
N ASP A 122 -8.17 -12.54 -7.55
CA ASP A 122 -8.20 -13.81 -6.82
C ASP A 122 -9.42 -13.96 -5.90
N PHE A 123 -9.98 -12.86 -5.40
CA PHE A 123 -11.04 -12.85 -4.38
C PHE A 123 -12.33 -12.15 -4.81
N GLY A 124 -12.41 -11.69 -6.06
CA GLY A 124 -13.59 -11.01 -6.60
C GLY A 124 -13.54 -9.49 -6.50
N SER A 125 -14.10 -8.83 -7.50
CA SER A 125 -14.16 -7.36 -7.65
C SER A 125 -15.56 -6.79 -7.39
N GLU A 126 -16.55 -7.63 -7.13
CA GLU A 126 -17.97 -7.27 -7.04
C GLU A 126 -18.31 -6.49 -5.76
N ALA A 127 -17.41 -6.50 -4.76
CA ALA A 127 -17.60 -5.79 -3.51
C ALA A 127 -17.57 -4.27 -3.65
N VAL A 128 -17.08 -3.75 -4.78
CA VAL A 128 -16.92 -2.31 -5.02
C VAL A 128 -17.46 -1.89 -6.38
N VAL A 129 -17.98 -0.66 -6.44
CA VAL A 129 -18.30 0.00 -7.71
C VAL A 129 -16.98 0.44 -8.36
N ASP A 130 -16.78 0.05 -9.64
CA ASP A 130 -15.58 0.49 -10.36
C ASP A 130 -15.62 2.00 -10.57
N GLN A 131 -14.57 2.67 -10.18
CA GLN A 131 -14.45 4.12 -10.22
C GLN A 131 -13.12 4.53 -10.86
N PRO A 132 -13.08 5.67 -11.58
CA PRO A 132 -11.84 6.23 -12.08
C PRO A 132 -10.85 6.50 -10.94
N VAL A 133 -9.59 6.13 -11.15
CA VAL A 133 -8.52 6.41 -10.19
C VAL A 133 -8.18 7.90 -10.24
N THR A 134 -8.22 8.57 -9.08
CA THR A 134 -7.89 9.98 -8.96
C THR A 134 -6.70 10.19 -8.04
N TYR A 135 -5.85 11.16 -8.36
CA TYR A 135 -4.75 11.56 -7.49
C TYR A 135 -5.29 12.44 -6.35
N ARG A 136 -5.83 11.81 -5.31
CA ARG A 136 -6.45 12.45 -4.14
C ARG A 136 -5.84 11.95 -2.84
N SER A 137 -6.10 12.67 -1.74
CA SER A 137 -5.72 12.23 -0.39
C SER A 137 -6.41 10.93 0.04
N SER A 138 -7.64 10.72 -0.44
CA SER A 138 -8.39 9.49 -0.19
C SER A 138 -8.93 8.92 -1.49
N GLY A 139 -8.74 7.64 -1.68
CA GLY A 139 -9.38 6.83 -2.71
C GLY A 139 -10.29 5.82 -2.03
N LEU A 140 -11.40 6.31 -1.42
CA LEU A 140 -12.33 5.45 -0.72
C LEU A 140 -13.16 4.67 -1.72
N ALA A 141 -13.15 3.34 -1.58
CA ALA A 141 -13.96 2.46 -2.39
C ALA A 141 -15.45 2.67 -2.01
N GLN A 142 -16.31 2.67 -3.01
CA GLN A 142 -17.75 2.63 -2.81
C GLN A 142 -18.19 1.17 -2.76
N GLU A 143 -18.63 0.72 -1.58
CA GLU A 143 -19.03 -0.66 -1.37
C GLU A 143 -20.40 -0.96 -1.98
N THR A 144 -20.56 -2.16 -2.52
CA THR A 144 -21.83 -2.71 -3.02
C THR A 144 -22.57 -3.52 -1.96
N GLY A 145 -21.87 -3.93 -0.90
CA GLY A 145 -22.35 -4.86 0.12
C GLY A 145 -22.20 -6.35 -0.27
N VAL A 146 -21.74 -6.64 -1.46
CA VAL A 146 -21.40 -8.02 -1.89
C VAL A 146 -20.06 -8.43 -1.29
N SER A 147 -19.86 -9.74 -1.06
CA SER A 147 -18.57 -10.27 -0.62
C SER A 147 -17.48 -10.03 -1.69
N GLY A 148 -16.24 -9.87 -1.26
CA GLY A 148 -15.11 -9.57 -2.13
C GLY A 148 -14.16 -8.58 -1.49
N ILE A 149 -13.22 -8.04 -2.26
CA ILE A 149 -12.21 -7.11 -1.77
C ILE A 149 -12.73 -5.67 -1.81
N VAL A 150 -12.60 -4.99 -0.67
CA VAL A 150 -12.77 -3.54 -0.56
C VAL A 150 -11.43 -2.92 -0.21
N TYR A 151 -10.88 -2.12 -1.12
CA TYR A 151 -9.54 -1.55 -0.95
C TYR A 151 -9.61 -0.02 -0.90
N HIS A 152 -9.45 0.55 0.30
CA HIS A 152 -9.44 1.98 0.53
C HIS A 152 -8.00 2.51 0.52
N ILE A 153 -7.80 3.68 -0.08
CA ILE A 153 -6.50 4.33 -0.20
C ILE A 153 -6.56 5.69 0.50
N MET A 154 -5.68 5.89 1.48
CA MET A 154 -5.57 7.14 2.24
C MET A 154 -4.10 7.61 2.25
N GLY A 155 -3.67 8.26 1.19
CA GLY A 155 -2.32 8.79 1.04
C GLY A 155 -2.27 10.31 1.16
N ILE A 156 -1.27 10.86 1.88
CA ILE A 156 -1.08 12.30 2.04
C ILE A 156 0.34 12.66 1.59
N ASN A 157 0.46 13.59 0.64
CA ASN A 157 1.77 14.06 0.16
C ASN A 157 2.61 14.64 1.31
N GLY A 158 3.85 14.19 1.40
CA GLY A 158 4.78 14.67 2.42
C GLY A 158 4.51 14.16 3.84
N ALA A 159 3.52 13.27 4.02
CA ALA A 159 3.22 12.76 5.35
C ALA A 159 4.32 11.85 5.89
N THR A 160 4.52 11.97 7.18
CA THR A 160 5.22 11.01 8.03
C THR A 160 4.17 10.26 8.86
N CYS A 161 4.54 9.15 9.48
CA CYS A 161 3.63 8.46 10.41
C CYS A 161 3.12 9.40 11.51
N ALA A 162 3.99 10.27 12.03
CA ALA A 162 3.62 11.25 13.05
C ALA A 162 2.65 12.33 12.53
N SER A 163 2.87 12.86 11.34
CA SER A 163 1.98 13.89 10.77
C SER A 163 0.63 13.33 10.29
N PHE A 164 0.58 12.05 9.94
CA PHE A 164 -0.68 11.36 9.62
C PHE A 164 -1.50 11.07 10.88
N SER A 165 -0.87 10.90 12.03
CA SER A 165 -1.49 10.54 13.32
C SER A 165 -2.30 11.67 13.93
N THR A 166 -3.27 12.21 13.18
CA THR A 166 -4.24 13.18 13.69
C THR A 166 -5.54 12.49 14.11
N PRO A 167 -6.30 13.04 15.06
CA PRO A 167 -7.59 12.49 15.46
C PRO A 167 -8.54 12.25 14.28
N GLU A 168 -8.55 13.16 13.30
CA GLU A 168 -9.41 13.11 12.12
C GLU A 168 -9.02 11.95 11.20
N ASN A 169 -7.73 11.78 10.90
CA ASN A 169 -7.25 10.69 10.06
C ASN A 169 -7.47 9.33 10.73
N LEU A 170 -7.16 9.23 12.02
CA LEU A 170 -7.35 7.99 12.78
C LEU A 170 -8.84 7.62 12.90
N HIS A 171 -9.73 8.62 13.08
CA HIS A 171 -11.16 8.40 13.08
C HIS A 171 -11.67 7.94 11.70
N ALA A 172 -11.17 8.56 10.63
CA ALA A 172 -11.52 8.17 9.26
C ALA A 172 -11.08 6.73 8.94
N VAL A 173 -9.86 6.31 9.36
CA VAL A 173 -9.41 4.92 9.22
C VAL A 173 -10.31 3.96 10.00
N ALA A 174 -10.60 4.27 11.26
CA ALA A 174 -11.44 3.41 12.12
C ALA A 174 -12.87 3.30 11.58
N GLY A 175 -13.42 4.40 11.04
CA GLY A 175 -14.75 4.41 10.43
C GLY A 175 -14.93 3.51 9.21
N LEU A 176 -13.83 3.06 8.62
CA LEU A 176 -13.84 2.09 7.51
C LEU A 176 -13.90 0.63 7.99
N ASP A 177 -13.82 0.36 9.29
CA ASP A 177 -13.88 -0.97 9.89
C ASP A 177 -12.95 -1.99 9.19
N PRO A 178 -11.62 -1.74 9.18
CA PRO A 178 -10.68 -2.51 8.39
C PRO A 178 -10.41 -3.91 8.96
N ASP A 179 -10.29 -4.90 8.08
CA ASP A 179 -9.71 -6.21 8.37
C ASP A 179 -8.17 -6.18 8.32
N LEU A 180 -7.63 -5.33 7.44
CA LEU A 180 -6.19 -5.11 7.30
C LEU A 180 -5.90 -3.62 7.15
N ILE A 181 -4.93 -3.13 7.91
CA ILE A 181 -4.32 -1.82 7.71
C ILE A 181 -2.90 -2.00 7.17
N ILE A 182 -2.64 -1.48 5.96
CA ILE A 182 -1.30 -1.42 5.39
C ILE A 182 -0.73 -0.04 5.69
N VAL A 183 0.45 0.01 6.31
CA VAL A 183 1.10 1.23 6.77
C VAL A 183 2.37 1.47 5.96
N SER A 184 2.39 2.51 5.12
CA SER A 184 3.46 2.78 4.15
C SER A 184 3.97 4.23 4.28
N PHE A 185 4.86 4.45 5.24
CA PHE A 185 5.57 5.71 5.46
C PHE A 185 7.10 5.48 5.36
N GLY A 186 7.90 6.42 5.80
CA GLY A 186 9.35 6.30 5.91
C GLY A 186 10.13 7.17 4.91
N THR A 187 9.59 7.42 3.71
CA THR A 187 10.28 8.25 2.71
C THR A 187 10.47 9.69 3.21
N ASN A 188 9.45 10.28 3.82
CA ASN A 188 9.52 11.65 4.31
C ASN A 188 10.32 11.76 5.61
N GLU A 189 10.30 10.75 6.44
CA GLU A 189 11.21 10.59 7.57
C GLU A 189 12.68 10.62 7.11
N ALA A 190 13.00 9.89 6.03
CA ALA A 190 14.33 9.88 5.43
C ALA A 190 14.72 11.23 4.80
N HIS A 191 13.76 12.04 4.34
CA HIS A 191 14.01 13.37 3.82
C HIS A 191 14.23 14.42 4.93
N GLY A 192 13.85 14.13 6.16
CA GLY A 192 14.11 15.00 7.32
C GLY A 192 15.59 15.30 7.49
N ARG A 193 15.95 16.56 7.83
CA ARG A 193 17.35 16.97 7.99
C ARG A 193 18.04 16.26 9.16
N ASN A 194 17.30 16.03 10.23
CA ASN A 194 17.78 15.49 11.50
C ASN A 194 17.03 14.20 11.84
N TYR A 195 17.18 13.17 10.99
CA TYR A 195 16.57 11.87 11.27
C TYR A 195 17.15 11.26 12.55
N SER A 196 16.29 10.89 13.48
CA SER A 196 16.61 10.13 14.68
C SER A 196 15.83 8.83 14.70
N ALA A 197 16.54 7.71 14.79
CA ALA A 197 15.92 6.38 14.85
C ALA A 197 15.07 6.20 16.13
N GLU A 198 15.54 6.76 17.25
CA GLU A 198 14.82 6.72 18.53
C GLU A 198 13.51 7.51 18.46
N GLU A 199 13.55 8.71 17.90
CA GLU A 199 12.36 9.54 17.70
C GLU A 199 11.37 8.86 16.76
N HIS A 200 11.83 8.33 15.63
CA HIS A 200 10.99 7.62 14.68
C HIS A 200 10.33 6.40 15.33
N ARG A 201 11.09 5.60 16.08
CA ARG A 201 10.55 4.47 16.83
C ARG A 201 9.46 4.89 17.83
N ARG A 202 9.67 6.00 18.56
CA ARG A 202 8.67 6.54 19.48
C ARG A 202 7.40 6.95 18.75
N GLN A 203 7.53 7.60 17.59
CA GLN A 203 6.41 8.01 16.74
C GLN A 203 5.65 6.81 16.21
N LEU A 204 6.34 5.78 15.71
CA LEU A 204 5.71 4.51 15.29
C LEU A 204 4.97 3.85 16.46
N THR A 205 5.57 3.80 17.64
CA THR A 205 4.93 3.22 18.83
C THR A 205 3.62 3.93 19.16
N SER A 206 3.64 5.27 19.21
CA SER A 206 2.44 6.05 19.47
C SER A 206 1.37 5.82 18.40
N PHE A 207 1.78 5.85 17.14
CA PHE A 207 0.88 5.68 15.99
C PHE A 207 0.20 4.31 15.95
N PHE A 208 0.98 3.23 16.09
CA PHE A 208 0.43 1.88 16.12
C PHE A 208 -0.42 1.62 17.37
N THR A 209 -0.09 2.23 18.52
CA THR A 209 -0.93 2.14 19.72
C THR A 209 -2.30 2.76 19.47
N GLU A 210 -2.35 3.95 18.87
CA GLU A 210 -3.61 4.62 18.55
C GLU A 210 -4.44 3.84 17.50
N LEU A 211 -3.78 3.31 16.47
CA LEU A 211 -4.47 2.49 15.46
C LEU A 211 -5.03 1.21 16.07
N LYS A 212 -4.24 0.48 16.87
CA LYS A 212 -4.69 -0.76 17.53
C LYS A 212 -5.85 -0.51 18.50
N ASN A 213 -5.83 0.60 19.23
CA ASN A 213 -6.91 0.97 20.13
C ASN A 213 -8.22 1.26 19.39
N ARG A 214 -8.14 1.85 18.19
CA ARG A 214 -9.30 2.22 17.39
C ARG A 214 -9.79 1.12 16.46
N CYS A 215 -8.89 0.24 16.03
CA CYS A 215 -9.14 -0.87 15.11
C CYS A 215 -8.67 -2.19 15.74
N PRO A 216 -9.27 -2.64 16.86
CA PRO A 216 -8.76 -3.78 17.64
C PRO A 216 -8.84 -5.12 16.90
N HIS A 217 -9.67 -5.21 15.87
CA HIS A 217 -9.85 -6.43 15.06
C HIS A 217 -8.99 -6.43 13.78
N ALA A 218 -8.40 -5.30 13.42
CA ALA A 218 -7.58 -5.20 12.23
C ALA A 218 -6.23 -5.90 12.38
N ALA A 219 -5.81 -6.61 11.34
CA ALA A 219 -4.42 -6.98 11.16
C ALA A 219 -3.59 -5.79 10.65
N PHE A 220 -2.28 -5.83 10.87
CA PHE A 220 -1.38 -4.73 10.47
C PHE A 220 -0.22 -5.26 9.64
N LEU A 221 0.01 -4.62 8.48
CA LEU A 221 1.17 -4.84 7.64
C LEU A 221 1.97 -3.54 7.54
N LEU A 222 3.20 -3.54 8.05
CA LEU A 222 4.13 -2.43 7.85
C LEU A 222 4.92 -2.66 6.56
N THR A 223 5.07 -1.63 5.72
CA THR A 223 5.98 -1.69 4.57
C THR A 223 7.14 -0.74 4.80
N THR A 224 8.35 -1.14 4.40
CA THR A 224 9.47 -0.20 4.37
C THR A 224 9.35 0.78 3.21
N PRO A 225 9.93 2.00 3.28
CA PRO A 225 9.93 2.92 2.16
C PRO A 225 10.79 2.39 1.02
N PRO A 226 10.38 2.57 -0.24
CA PRO A 226 11.26 2.29 -1.38
C PRO A 226 12.45 3.24 -1.40
N GLY A 227 13.48 2.92 -2.18
CA GLY A 227 14.61 3.79 -2.39
C GLY A 227 14.18 5.16 -2.92
N ALA A 228 14.78 6.22 -2.41
CA ALA A 228 14.44 7.59 -2.77
C ALA A 228 15.65 8.42 -3.20
N TYR A 229 15.42 9.40 -4.08
CA TYR A 229 16.40 10.40 -4.47
C TYR A 229 16.18 11.71 -3.72
N MET A 230 17.26 12.37 -3.35
CA MET A 230 17.25 13.71 -2.80
C MET A 230 17.95 14.70 -3.74
N ARG A 231 17.63 16.00 -3.63
CA ARG A 231 18.30 17.03 -4.41
C ARG A 231 19.76 17.17 -3.99
N SER A 232 20.66 17.17 -4.98
CA SER A 232 22.08 17.45 -4.82
C SER A 232 22.44 18.65 -5.69
N GLY A 233 22.74 19.80 -5.05
CA GLY A 233 23.03 21.04 -5.74
C GLY A 233 21.84 21.61 -6.56
N ARG A 234 22.14 22.46 -7.57
CA ARG A 234 21.11 23.18 -8.34
C ARG A 234 20.32 22.28 -9.32
N ARG A 235 20.90 21.22 -9.85
CA ARG A 235 20.29 20.37 -10.90
C ARG A 235 20.49 18.87 -10.69
N GLY A 236 21.21 18.47 -9.65
CA GLY A 236 21.55 17.08 -9.39
C GLY A 236 20.53 16.36 -8.51
N LYS A 237 20.48 15.05 -8.67
CA LYS A 237 19.79 14.12 -7.75
C LYS A 237 20.81 13.09 -7.29
N THR A 238 20.76 12.70 -6.04
CA THR A 238 21.56 11.63 -5.45
C THR A 238 20.66 10.71 -4.63
N ILE A 239 21.09 9.47 -4.45
CA ILE A 239 20.37 8.52 -3.58
C ILE A 239 20.31 9.08 -2.17
N ASN A 240 19.17 8.97 -1.53
CA ASN A 240 19.00 9.37 -0.13
C ASN A 240 19.67 8.33 0.79
N THR A 241 20.84 8.67 1.31
CA THR A 241 21.63 7.79 2.18
C THR A 241 21.03 7.61 3.59
N ARG A 242 19.95 8.30 3.92
CA ARG A 242 19.22 8.12 5.21
C ARG A 242 18.15 7.06 5.12
N THR A 243 17.65 6.73 3.91
CA THR A 243 16.62 5.70 3.72
C THR A 243 16.99 4.37 4.37
N PRO A 244 18.22 3.82 4.22
CA PRO A 244 18.60 2.57 4.89
C PRO A 244 18.46 2.62 6.43
N ARG A 245 18.68 3.78 7.04
CA ARG A 245 18.53 3.94 8.50
C ARG A 245 17.05 3.91 8.92
N VAL A 246 16.16 4.46 8.10
CA VAL A 246 14.71 4.39 8.31
C VAL A 246 14.24 2.95 8.18
N VAL A 247 14.63 2.26 7.10
CA VAL A 247 14.33 0.85 6.86
C VAL A 247 14.76 -0.02 8.04
N GLU A 248 15.98 0.13 8.52
CA GLU A 248 16.48 -0.63 9.67
C GLU A 248 15.66 -0.36 10.95
N THR A 249 15.22 0.89 11.14
CA THR A 249 14.37 1.25 12.29
C THR A 249 13.01 0.58 12.20
N GLU A 250 12.40 0.57 11.02
CA GLU A 250 11.08 -0.04 10.79
C GLU A 250 11.14 -1.57 10.88
N LYS A 251 12.17 -2.19 10.33
CA LYS A 251 12.43 -3.64 10.46
C LYS A 251 12.53 -4.05 11.94
N ARG A 252 13.33 -3.33 12.72
CA ARG A 252 13.45 -3.59 14.18
C ARG A 252 12.13 -3.34 14.91
N PHE A 253 11.46 -2.26 14.57
CA PHE A 253 10.16 -1.95 15.17
C PHE A 253 9.14 -3.06 14.90
N ALA A 254 9.04 -3.56 13.67
CA ALA A 254 8.16 -4.66 13.32
C ALA A 254 8.50 -5.93 14.10
N ALA A 255 9.78 -6.31 14.15
CA ALA A 255 10.24 -7.47 14.88
C ALA A 255 9.94 -7.37 16.40
N ASP A 256 10.24 -6.24 17.03
CA ASP A 256 10.02 -6.00 18.47
C ASP A 256 8.53 -5.99 18.84
N ASN A 257 7.64 -5.68 17.88
CA ASN A 257 6.19 -5.58 18.13
C ASN A 257 5.38 -6.73 17.51
N GLY A 258 6.05 -7.74 16.92
CA GLY A 258 5.40 -8.88 16.28
C GLY A 258 4.48 -8.50 15.13
N LEU A 259 4.83 -7.46 14.35
CA LEU A 259 4.08 -7.02 13.19
C LEU A 259 4.56 -7.75 11.95
N ALA A 260 3.64 -7.99 11.03
CA ALA A 260 4.00 -8.38 9.67
C ALA A 260 4.73 -7.23 8.96
N LEU A 261 5.76 -7.56 8.21
CA LEU A 261 6.60 -6.61 7.48
C LEU A 261 6.70 -7.00 6.01
N TRP A 262 6.57 -6.03 5.14
CA TRP A 262 6.93 -6.16 3.73
C TRP A 262 8.05 -5.19 3.40
N ASP A 263 9.24 -5.74 3.15
CA ASP A 263 10.40 -4.93 2.82
C ASP A 263 10.38 -4.56 1.32
N LEU A 264 10.11 -3.29 1.05
CA LEU A 264 10.08 -2.73 -0.32
C LEU A 264 11.41 -2.07 -0.71
N TYR A 265 12.40 -2.08 0.19
CA TYR A 265 13.69 -1.43 -0.02
C TYR A 265 14.74 -2.37 -0.63
N ASP A 266 14.75 -3.65 -0.23
CA ASP A 266 15.72 -4.67 -0.66
C ASP A 266 15.27 -5.42 -1.92
#